data_58a833fd6747e4195e573b5b67cb751f
#
_entry.id   58a833fd6747e4195e573b5b67cb751f
#
_cell.length_a   1.000
_cell.length_b   1.000
_cell.length_c   1.000
_cell.angle_alpha   90.00
_cell.angle_beta   90.00
_cell.angle_gamma   90.00
#
_symmetry.space_group_name_H-M   'P 1'
#
loop_
_entity.id
_entity.type
_entity.pdbx_description
1 polymer ?
#
loop_
_entity_poly.entity_id
_entity_poly.type
_entity_poly.pdbx_seq_one_letter_code
_entity_poly.pdbx_strand_id
1 'polypeptide(L)'
;MRLSISHDTTYHYEDQVRTSIQYLRMTPHDSERQQVLSWQLTLPRPVRAQLDPYGNILHVLTMDEPHESIVIGARGQVEIDEAREAEHESQSALPFLRFTRLTEADEALREFAKLQSRSRPDRSGLIDLMHAFLACARSLGIPARYVSGYLFTDSEDHLASHAWAEAWLDDAWYSFDVTNCLAKPERHLKLAVGLDYLDACPVRGMRRGGGIEQMHAQVEVVPLVRVQQQ
;
A
#
# COMPACT_ATOMS: atom_id res chain seq x y z
N MET A 1 11.51 10.00 12.28
CA MET A 1 10.37 10.95 12.21
C MET A 1 9.13 10.34 12.81
N ARG A 2 8.27 11.13 13.49
CA ARG A 2 6.94 10.65 13.93
C ARG A 2 5.87 11.25 13.05
N LEU A 3 4.94 10.42 12.61
CA LEU A 3 3.82 10.80 11.76
C LEU A 3 2.50 10.50 12.47
N SER A 4 1.53 11.40 12.31
CA SER A 4 0.12 11.17 12.63
C SER A 4 -0.65 10.97 11.33
N ILE A 5 -1.43 9.93 11.27
CA ILE A 5 -2.22 9.53 10.10
C ILE A 5 -3.70 9.62 10.42
N SER A 6 -4.48 10.21 9.52
CA SER A 6 -5.93 10.16 9.48
C SER A 6 -6.38 9.83 8.06
N HIS A 7 -7.07 8.71 7.89
CA HIS A 7 -7.58 8.24 6.61
C HIS A 7 -9.04 7.84 6.78
N ASP A 8 -9.93 8.55 6.12
CA ASP A 8 -11.36 8.25 6.08
C ASP A 8 -11.77 7.94 4.63
N THR A 9 -12.46 6.84 4.42
CA THR A 9 -13.06 6.45 3.14
C THR A 9 -14.55 6.22 3.35
N THR A 10 -15.36 6.90 2.56
CA THR A 10 -16.81 6.74 2.54
C THR A 10 -17.26 6.26 1.16
N TYR A 11 -18.01 5.18 1.15
CA TYR A 11 -18.71 4.67 -0.01
C TYR A 11 -20.18 5.02 0.12
N HIS A 12 -20.75 5.61 -0.92
CA HIS A 12 -22.18 5.84 -1.08
C HIS A 12 -22.69 5.07 -2.30
N TYR A 13 -23.81 4.43 -2.16
CA TYR A 13 -24.46 3.64 -3.20
C TYR A 13 -25.77 4.29 -3.61
N GLU A 14 -26.06 4.32 -4.91
CA GLU A 14 -27.30 4.87 -5.47
C GLU A 14 -28.53 4.11 -4.99
N ASP A 15 -28.38 2.77 -4.90
CA ASP A 15 -29.42 1.85 -4.41
C ASP A 15 -28.91 1.07 -3.20
N GLN A 16 -29.79 0.31 -2.55
CA GLN A 16 -29.42 -0.58 -1.47
C GLN A 16 -28.47 -1.71 -1.93
N VAL A 17 -27.33 -1.81 -1.30
CA VAL A 17 -26.46 -2.98 -1.34
C VAL A 17 -27.07 -4.04 -0.42
N ARG A 18 -27.30 -5.25 -0.93
CA ARG A 18 -27.85 -6.37 -0.15
C ARG A 18 -26.82 -7.00 0.76
N THR A 19 -25.63 -7.19 0.23
CA THR A 19 -24.49 -7.77 0.93
C THR A 19 -23.18 -7.19 0.39
N SER A 20 -22.18 -7.02 1.26
CA SER A 20 -20.84 -6.64 0.85
C SER A 20 -19.78 -7.32 1.71
N ILE A 21 -18.62 -7.54 1.12
CA ILE A 21 -17.41 -8.03 1.78
C ILE A 21 -16.28 -7.08 1.43
N GLN A 22 -15.60 -6.55 2.46
CA GLN A 22 -14.44 -5.67 2.30
C GLN A 22 -13.21 -6.32 2.94
N TYR A 23 -12.15 -6.45 2.16
CA TYR A 23 -10.82 -6.86 2.63
C TYR A 23 -10.01 -5.60 2.91
N LEU A 24 -9.67 -5.38 4.18
CA LEU A 24 -9.06 -4.13 4.65
C LEU A 24 -7.64 -4.42 5.15
N ARG A 25 -6.65 -3.84 4.47
CA ARG A 25 -5.22 -3.85 4.84
C ARG A 25 -4.79 -2.44 5.21
N MET A 26 -5.46 -1.90 6.23
CA MET A 26 -5.27 -0.52 6.66
C MET A 26 -4.60 -0.41 8.04
N THR A 27 -4.01 -1.50 8.52
CA THR A 27 -3.28 -1.54 9.79
C THR A 27 -1.82 -1.88 9.51
N PRO A 28 -0.88 -0.98 9.80
CA PRO A 28 0.54 -1.24 9.61
C PRO A 28 1.08 -2.25 10.63
N HIS A 29 2.18 -2.90 10.27
CA HIS A 29 3.00 -3.69 11.19
C HIS A 29 4.19 -2.89 11.70
N ASP A 30 4.72 -3.29 12.83
CA ASP A 30 6.09 -2.93 13.22
C ASP A 30 7.08 -3.60 12.27
N SER A 31 8.14 -2.88 11.91
CA SER A 31 9.26 -3.38 11.12
C SER A 31 10.55 -2.72 11.59
N GLU A 32 11.67 -3.07 10.97
CA GLU A 32 12.93 -2.40 11.27
C GLU A 32 12.93 -0.90 10.95
N ARG A 33 12.07 -0.46 9.99
CA ARG A 33 11.95 0.95 9.58
C ARG A 33 10.83 1.71 10.26
N GLN A 34 9.81 1.01 10.78
CA GLN A 34 8.64 1.68 11.35
C GLN A 34 8.20 1.01 12.65
N GLN A 35 7.77 1.84 13.61
CA GLN A 35 7.19 1.42 14.88
C GLN A 35 5.80 2.05 15.03
N VAL A 36 4.79 1.20 15.21
CA VAL A 36 3.40 1.64 15.43
C VAL A 36 3.23 2.02 16.89
N LEU A 37 3.06 3.31 17.16
CA LEU A 37 2.88 3.82 18.54
C LEU A 37 1.42 3.70 19.00
N SER A 38 0.49 3.94 18.08
CA SER A 38 -0.94 3.74 18.27
C SER A 38 -1.61 3.54 16.92
N TRP A 39 -2.66 2.71 16.85
CA TRP A 39 -3.43 2.54 15.64
C TRP A 39 -4.86 2.09 15.95
N GLN A 40 -5.82 2.69 15.27
CA GLN A 40 -7.24 2.36 15.42
C GLN A 40 -7.92 2.34 14.05
N LEU A 41 -8.69 1.28 13.79
CA LEU A 41 -9.65 1.24 12.71
C LEU A 41 -11.04 1.57 13.24
N THR A 42 -11.76 2.42 12.49
CA THR A 42 -13.18 2.67 12.66
C THR A 42 -13.93 1.97 11.55
N LEU A 43 -14.75 0.99 11.91
CA LEU A 43 -15.52 0.16 10.99
C LEU A 43 -16.98 0.13 11.42
N PRO A 44 -17.95 -0.12 10.50
CA PRO A 44 -19.38 -0.21 10.82
C PRO A 44 -19.72 -1.24 11.90
N ARG A 45 -18.90 -2.28 12.02
CA ARG A 45 -19.01 -3.34 13.04
C ARG A 45 -17.60 -3.82 13.45
N PRO A 46 -17.45 -4.36 14.66
CA PRO A 46 -16.17 -4.95 15.10
C PRO A 46 -15.75 -6.11 14.22
N VAL A 47 -14.49 -6.13 13.81
CA VAL A 47 -13.88 -7.18 12.99
C VAL A 47 -12.56 -7.61 13.61
N ARG A 48 -12.29 -8.91 13.65
CA ARG A 48 -11.03 -9.45 14.13
C ARG A 48 -9.94 -9.32 13.07
N ALA A 49 -8.77 -8.93 13.50
CA ALA A 49 -7.57 -8.96 12.67
C ALA A 49 -7.11 -10.41 12.46
N GLN A 50 -6.60 -10.69 11.27
CA GLN A 50 -5.92 -11.94 10.90
C GLN A 50 -4.73 -11.60 10.01
N LEU A 51 -3.82 -12.52 9.80
CA LEU A 51 -2.74 -12.35 8.85
C LEU A 51 -3.14 -12.94 7.50
N ASP A 52 -2.83 -12.23 6.42
CA ASP A 52 -2.93 -12.77 5.08
C ASP A 52 -1.66 -13.57 4.70
N PRO A 53 -1.61 -14.23 3.53
CA PRO A 53 -0.45 -15.03 3.11
C PRO A 53 0.87 -14.25 2.98
N TYR A 54 0.82 -12.93 2.90
CA TYR A 54 2.00 -12.07 2.82
C TYR A 54 2.39 -11.47 4.17
N GLY A 55 1.68 -11.86 5.24
CA GLY A 55 1.92 -11.35 6.58
C GLY A 55 1.21 -10.03 6.89
N ASN A 56 0.43 -9.45 5.99
CA ASN A 56 -0.32 -8.22 6.26
C ASN A 56 -1.42 -8.42 7.28
N ILE A 57 -1.69 -7.40 8.11
CA ILE A 57 -2.87 -7.39 8.97
C ILE A 57 -4.12 -7.16 8.11
N LEU A 58 -4.96 -8.17 8.04
CA LEU A 58 -6.18 -8.20 7.26
C LEU A 58 -7.40 -8.19 8.16
N HIS A 59 -8.34 -7.29 7.89
CA HIS A 59 -9.68 -7.30 8.46
C HIS A 59 -10.69 -7.60 7.35
N VAL A 60 -11.57 -8.58 7.56
CA VAL A 60 -12.62 -8.93 6.60
C VAL A 60 -13.95 -8.46 7.14
N LEU A 61 -14.41 -7.30 6.66
CA LEU A 61 -15.71 -6.73 7.02
C LEU A 61 -16.78 -7.33 6.10
N THR A 62 -17.73 -8.08 6.68
CA THR A 62 -18.90 -8.60 5.97
C THR A 62 -20.14 -7.87 6.46
N MET A 63 -20.94 -7.34 5.56
CA MET A 63 -22.24 -6.72 5.84
C MET A 63 -23.33 -7.49 5.10
N ASP A 64 -24.17 -8.18 5.86
CA ASP A 64 -25.25 -9.02 5.35
C ASP A 64 -26.62 -8.32 5.41
N GLU A 65 -26.66 -7.14 6.04
CA GLU A 65 -27.84 -6.28 6.12
C GLU A 65 -27.84 -5.26 4.97
N PRO A 66 -29.01 -4.90 4.41
CA PRO A 66 -29.10 -3.85 3.41
C PRO A 66 -28.54 -2.52 3.90
N HIS A 67 -27.70 -1.91 3.09
CA HIS A 67 -27.04 -0.64 3.40
C HIS A 67 -26.83 0.21 2.14
N GLU A 68 -26.75 1.53 2.33
CA GLU A 68 -26.55 2.54 1.28
C GLU A 68 -25.19 3.23 1.39
N SER A 69 -24.46 2.96 2.47
CA SER A 69 -23.12 3.52 2.67
C SER A 69 -22.25 2.63 3.54
N ILE A 70 -20.92 2.79 3.38
CA ILE A 70 -19.91 2.19 4.25
C ILE A 70 -18.90 3.28 4.58
N VAL A 71 -18.61 3.46 5.87
CA VAL A 71 -17.53 4.35 6.35
C VAL A 71 -16.43 3.51 6.96
N ILE A 72 -15.20 3.75 6.50
CA ILE A 72 -13.99 3.08 6.96
C ILE A 72 -12.99 4.16 7.34
N GLY A 73 -12.51 4.12 8.57
CA GLY A 73 -11.50 5.07 9.06
C GLY A 73 -10.28 4.36 9.63
N ALA A 74 -9.10 4.95 9.45
CA ALA A 74 -7.86 4.54 10.08
C ALA A 74 -7.16 5.76 10.68
N ARG A 75 -6.79 5.69 11.95
CA ARG A 75 -6.07 6.75 12.65
C ARG A 75 -4.97 6.18 13.51
N GLY A 76 -3.82 6.83 13.52
CA GLY A 76 -2.73 6.37 14.34
C GLY A 76 -1.48 7.22 14.29
N GLN A 77 -0.49 6.79 15.05
CA GLN A 77 0.83 7.41 15.11
C GLN A 77 1.89 6.34 14.86
N VAL A 78 2.85 6.65 14.01
CA VAL A 78 3.95 5.77 13.66
C VAL A 78 5.26 6.54 13.70
N GLU A 79 6.31 5.92 14.24
CA GLU A 79 7.67 6.43 14.16
C GLU A 79 8.41 5.74 13.03
N ILE A 80 9.06 6.51 12.15
CA ILE A 80 9.81 6.02 10.99
C ILE A 80 11.29 6.30 11.23
N ASP A 81 12.14 5.29 11.01
CA ASP A 81 13.59 5.42 10.92
C ASP A 81 13.97 5.81 9.48
N GLU A 82 14.21 7.10 9.27
CA GLU A 82 14.58 7.66 7.96
C GLU A 82 16.00 7.26 7.50
N ALA A 83 16.85 6.88 8.45
CA ALA A 83 18.25 6.52 8.15
C ALA A 83 18.38 5.08 7.62
N ARG A 84 17.41 4.22 7.90
CA ARG A 84 17.46 2.82 7.52
C ARG A 84 17.08 2.64 6.04
N GLU A 85 17.97 2.08 5.26
CA GLU A 85 17.80 1.88 3.82
C GLU A 85 17.19 0.52 3.46
N ALA A 86 17.43 -0.49 4.29
CA ALA A 86 17.01 -1.87 4.04
C ALA A 86 16.30 -2.48 5.25
N GLU A 87 15.41 -3.44 5.00
CA GLU A 87 14.69 -4.19 6.03
C GLU A 87 14.99 -5.69 5.90
N HIS A 88 15.38 -6.32 7.00
CA HIS A 88 15.55 -7.76 7.07
C HIS A 88 14.24 -8.39 7.56
N GLU A 89 13.78 -9.40 6.88
CA GLU A 89 12.61 -10.18 7.28
C GLU A 89 12.96 -11.65 7.37
N SER A 90 12.39 -12.33 8.36
CA SER A 90 12.59 -13.78 8.53
C SER A 90 11.80 -14.62 7.52
N GLN A 91 10.82 -14.00 6.84
CA GLN A 91 10.01 -14.68 5.83
C GLN A 91 10.78 -14.81 4.52
N SER A 92 10.56 -15.95 3.83
CA SER A 92 11.18 -16.19 2.53
C SER A 92 10.72 -15.18 1.48
N ALA A 93 11.68 -14.60 0.74
CA ALA A 93 11.39 -13.73 -0.39
C ALA A 93 10.94 -14.49 -1.67
N LEU A 94 11.13 -15.82 -1.73
CA LEU A 94 10.84 -16.63 -2.92
C LEU A 94 9.40 -16.52 -3.45
N PRO A 95 8.33 -16.40 -2.64
CA PRO A 95 6.98 -16.19 -3.16
C PRO A 95 6.86 -14.97 -4.08
N PHE A 96 7.70 -13.95 -3.88
CA PHE A 96 7.69 -12.71 -4.64
C PHE A 96 8.43 -12.78 -5.98
N LEU A 97 8.89 -13.96 -6.40
CA LEU A 97 9.31 -14.26 -7.78
C LEU A 97 8.12 -14.58 -8.71
N ARG A 98 6.92 -14.80 -8.15
CA ARG A 98 5.75 -15.19 -8.95
C ARG A 98 5.21 -14.00 -9.72
N PHE A 99 4.87 -14.25 -10.99
CA PHE A 99 4.12 -13.32 -11.81
C PHE A 99 2.62 -13.40 -11.53
N THR A 100 1.92 -12.30 -11.71
CA THR A 100 0.46 -12.20 -11.72
C THR A 100 0.02 -11.69 -13.08
N ARG A 101 -1.30 -11.68 -13.37
CA ARG A 101 -1.83 -11.08 -14.60
C ARG A 101 -1.42 -9.63 -14.80
N LEU A 102 -1.22 -8.87 -13.71
CA LEU A 102 -0.83 -7.44 -13.75
C LEU A 102 0.68 -7.27 -13.90
N THR A 103 1.47 -8.30 -13.61
CA THR A 103 2.94 -8.24 -13.65
C THR A 103 3.53 -9.24 -14.66
N GLU A 104 2.71 -9.83 -15.55
CA GLU A 104 3.21 -10.61 -16.68
C GLU A 104 4.00 -9.70 -17.61
N ALA A 105 5.27 -10.04 -17.84
CA ALA A 105 6.09 -9.33 -18.79
C ALA A 105 5.90 -9.95 -20.18
N ASP A 106 5.37 -9.20 -21.11
CA ASP A 106 5.47 -9.54 -22.54
C ASP A 106 6.91 -9.32 -23.05
N GLU A 107 7.17 -9.69 -24.30
CA GLU A 107 8.51 -9.56 -24.87
C GLU A 107 8.94 -8.10 -25.01
N ALA A 108 8.00 -7.19 -25.29
CA ALA A 108 8.25 -5.76 -25.38
C ALA A 108 8.67 -5.18 -24.02
N LEU A 109 8.02 -5.60 -22.92
CA LEU A 109 8.36 -5.17 -21.58
C LEU A 109 9.72 -5.72 -21.13
N ARG A 110 10.06 -6.97 -21.52
CA ARG A 110 11.39 -7.55 -21.24
C ARG A 110 12.50 -6.83 -22.02
N GLU A 111 12.24 -6.46 -23.26
CA GLU A 111 13.14 -5.63 -24.08
C GLU A 111 13.26 -4.22 -23.51
N PHE A 112 12.15 -3.62 -23.13
CA PHE A 112 12.10 -2.32 -22.48
C PHE A 112 12.90 -2.31 -21.18
N ALA A 113 12.77 -3.34 -20.34
CA ALA A 113 13.55 -3.49 -19.11
C ALA A 113 15.04 -3.48 -19.36
N LYS A 114 15.49 -4.12 -20.46
CA LYS A 114 16.90 -4.14 -20.88
C LYS A 114 17.39 -2.79 -21.40
N LEU A 115 16.48 -1.96 -21.93
CA LEU A 115 16.83 -0.69 -22.59
C LEU A 115 16.67 0.54 -21.69
N GLN A 116 15.79 0.49 -20.66
CA GLN A 116 15.27 1.68 -19.96
C GLN A 116 16.05 2.17 -18.73
N SER A 117 17.29 1.91 -18.62
CA SER A 117 18.07 2.65 -17.61
C SER A 117 18.21 4.17 -17.93
N ARG A 118 17.51 4.74 -18.92
CA ARG A 118 17.88 6.06 -19.51
C ARG A 118 16.80 7.13 -19.73
N SER A 119 15.51 6.95 -19.46
CA SER A 119 14.51 8.00 -19.76
C SER A 119 13.37 8.08 -18.75
N ARG A 120 12.93 9.30 -18.38
CA ARG A 120 11.81 9.58 -17.46
C ARG A 120 10.45 9.49 -18.16
N PRO A 121 9.45 8.75 -17.61
CA PRO A 121 8.07 8.77 -18.08
C PRO A 121 7.19 9.81 -17.39
N ASP A 122 6.01 10.07 -17.99
CA ASP A 122 4.99 10.95 -17.43
C ASP A 122 4.06 10.25 -16.41
N ARG A 123 3.15 11.03 -15.79
CA ARG A 123 2.36 10.62 -14.62
C ARG A 123 1.33 9.51 -14.87
N SER A 124 0.81 9.34 -16.08
CA SER A 124 -0.19 8.33 -16.43
C SER A 124 0.40 6.93 -16.61
N GLY A 125 1.67 6.86 -16.98
CA GLY A 125 2.42 5.61 -17.12
C GLY A 125 2.99 5.04 -15.81
N LEU A 126 2.81 5.73 -14.66
CA LEU A 126 3.54 5.40 -13.43
C LEU A 126 2.97 4.18 -12.67
N ILE A 127 1.66 3.91 -12.76
CA ILE A 127 1.07 2.67 -12.18
C ILE A 127 1.50 1.48 -13.01
N ASP A 128 1.47 1.62 -14.34
CA ASP A 128 1.97 0.62 -15.27
C ASP A 128 3.48 0.44 -15.11
N LEU A 129 4.21 1.52 -14.78
CA LEU A 129 5.63 1.49 -14.53
C LEU A 129 6.00 0.70 -13.27
N MET A 130 5.17 0.75 -12.22
CA MET A 130 5.42 -0.06 -11.02
C MET A 130 5.23 -1.55 -11.30
N HIS A 131 4.18 -1.93 -12.02
CA HIS A 131 4.00 -3.31 -12.47
C HIS A 131 5.12 -3.74 -13.43
N ALA A 132 5.58 -2.82 -14.28
CA ALA A 132 6.73 -3.03 -15.15
C ALA A 132 8.03 -3.25 -14.35
N PHE A 133 8.28 -2.46 -13.31
CA PHE A 133 9.42 -2.64 -12.42
C PHE A 133 9.40 -4.03 -11.77
N LEU A 134 8.25 -4.45 -11.20
CA LEU A 134 8.10 -5.77 -10.59
C LEU A 134 8.33 -6.90 -11.60
N ALA A 135 7.77 -6.77 -12.81
CA ALA A 135 7.94 -7.73 -13.88
C ALA A 135 9.41 -7.83 -14.32
N CYS A 136 10.10 -6.70 -14.44
CA CYS A 136 11.52 -6.65 -14.78
C CYS A 136 12.40 -7.32 -13.72
N ALA A 137 12.23 -6.95 -12.45
CA ALA A 137 12.98 -7.54 -11.35
C ALA A 137 12.80 -9.06 -11.29
N ARG A 138 11.56 -9.54 -11.35
CA ARG A 138 11.24 -10.98 -11.34
C ARG A 138 11.79 -11.72 -12.57
N SER A 139 11.80 -11.09 -13.75
CA SER A 139 12.41 -11.65 -14.96
C SER A 139 13.93 -11.83 -14.84
N LEU A 140 14.57 -11.06 -13.98
CA LEU A 140 15.99 -11.16 -13.62
C LEU A 140 16.25 -12.13 -12.45
N GLY A 141 15.20 -12.78 -11.92
CA GLY A 141 15.31 -13.66 -10.77
C GLY A 141 15.41 -12.92 -9.43
N ILE A 142 15.08 -11.62 -9.40
CA ILE A 142 15.06 -10.79 -8.20
C ILE A 142 13.64 -10.80 -7.62
N PRO A 143 13.42 -11.31 -6.38
CA PRO A 143 12.13 -11.21 -5.72
C PRO A 143 11.75 -9.74 -5.57
N ALA A 144 10.53 -9.39 -5.96
CA ALA A 144 10.04 -8.02 -5.87
C ALA A 144 8.56 -7.98 -5.49
N ARG A 145 8.17 -7.02 -4.64
CA ARG A 145 6.81 -6.90 -4.11
C ARG A 145 6.25 -5.49 -4.28
N TYR A 146 4.96 -5.43 -4.48
CA TYR A 146 4.18 -4.20 -4.46
C TYR A 146 3.95 -3.81 -3.00
N VAL A 147 4.10 -2.54 -2.68
CA VAL A 147 3.85 -1.99 -1.35
C VAL A 147 2.82 -0.89 -1.46
N SER A 148 1.82 -0.93 -0.60
CA SER A 148 0.88 0.17 -0.39
C SER A 148 1.11 0.80 0.97
N GLY A 149 0.86 2.11 1.06
CA GLY A 149 1.04 2.82 2.30
C GLY A 149 0.72 4.31 2.21
N TYR A 150 1.42 5.08 3.02
CA TYR A 150 1.31 6.52 3.05
C TYR A 150 2.67 7.17 2.79
N LEU A 151 2.63 8.31 2.15
CA LEU A 151 3.80 9.17 1.94
C LEU A 151 3.57 10.51 2.65
N PHE A 152 4.49 10.90 3.51
CA PHE A 152 4.52 12.26 3.99
C PHE A 152 5.24 13.16 2.95
N THR A 153 4.57 14.22 2.54
CA THR A 153 5.10 15.23 1.61
C THR A 153 4.81 16.62 2.13
N ASP A 154 5.74 17.54 1.91
CA ASP A 154 5.58 18.95 2.26
C ASP A 154 4.66 19.72 1.26
N SER A 155 4.17 19.06 0.22
CA SER A 155 3.30 19.63 -0.82
C SER A 155 1.83 19.32 -0.53
N GLU A 156 0.98 20.37 -0.53
CA GLU A 156 -0.48 20.24 -0.33
C GLU A 156 -1.21 19.53 -1.48
N ASP A 157 -0.56 19.37 -2.64
CA ASP A 157 -1.17 18.81 -3.86
C ASP A 157 -1.05 17.29 -3.98
N HIS A 158 -0.46 16.58 -3.02
CA HIS A 158 -0.27 15.14 -3.11
C HIS A 158 -1.21 14.37 -2.19
N LEU A 159 -1.89 13.37 -2.77
CA LEU A 159 -2.59 12.34 -2.01
C LEU A 159 -1.58 11.61 -1.11
N ALA A 160 -1.82 11.66 0.18
CA ALA A 160 -0.96 10.98 1.17
C ALA A 160 -0.98 9.45 1.02
N SER A 161 -2.02 8.87 0.38
CA SER A 161 -2.05 7.46 -0.01
C SER A 161 -1.09 7.23 -1.18
N HIS A 162 -0.18 6.28 -1.03
CA HIS A 162 0.91 6.07 -1.98
C HIS A 162 1.24 4.58 -2.14
N ALA A 163 1.98 4.27 -3.20
CA ALA A 163 2.48 2.94 -3.46
C ALA A 163 3.89 2.97 -4.06
N TRP A 164 4.68 1.95 -3.73
CA TRP A 164 6.05 1.77 -4.21
C TRP A 164 6.39 0.31 -4.39
N ALA A 165 7.59 0.01 -4.86
CA ALA A 165 8.09 -1.35 -4.99
C ALA A 165 9.18 -1.62 -3.95
N GLU A 166 9.33 -2.88 -3.55
CA GLU A 166 10.50 -3.37 -2.84
C GLU A 166 11.11 -4.54 -3.61
N ALA A 167 12.44 -4.61 -3.62
CA ALA A 167 13.21 -5.69 -4.23
C ALA A 167 14.14 -6.32 -3.20
N TRP A 168 14.28 -7.64 -3.26
CA TRP A 168 15.14 -8.41 -2.37
C TRP A 168 16.55 -8.49 -2.94
N LEU A 169 17.48 -7.82 -2.31
CA LEU A 169 18.89 -7.75 -2.71
C LEU A 169 19.75 -7.97 -1.45
N ASP A 170 20.82 -8.74 -1.57
CA ASP A 170 21.78 -8.93 -0.49
C ASP A 170 21.14 -9.29 0.88
N ASP A 171 20.16 -10.22 0.84
CA ASP A 171 19.41 -10.72 2.00
C ASP A 171 18.56 -9.67 2.73
N ALA A 172 18.16 -8.58 2.03
CA ALA A 172 17.28 -7.55 2.59
C ALA A 172 16.32 -6.96 1.54
N TRP A 173 15.23 -6.35 1.99
CA TRP A 173 14.30 -5.60 1.16
C TRP A 173 14.75 -4.15 1.03
N TYR A 174 14.90 -3.67 -0.19
CA TYR A 174 15.18 -2.28 -0.55
C TYR A 174 13.97 -1.67 -1.22
N SER A 175 13.59 -0.47 -0.79
CA SER A 175 12.44 0.25 -1.32
C SER A 175 12.82 1.12 -2.52
N PHE A 176 11.94 1.14 -3.54
CA PHE A 176 12.07 1.93 -4.77
C PHE A 176 10.75 2.63 -5.06
N ASP A 177 10.72 3.93 -4.87
CA ASP A 177 9.56 4.73 -5.28
C ASP A 177 9.70 5.13 -6.75
N VAL A 178 9.18 4.27 -7.60
CA VAL A 178 9.26 4.42 -9.05
C VAL A 178 8.51 5.68 -9.52
N THR A 179 7.41 6.01 -8.84
CA THR A 179 6.57 7.17 -9.14
C THR A 179 7.31 8.48 -8.95
N ASN A 180 8.07 8.59 -7.86
CA ASN A 180 8.83 9.78 -7.52
C ASN A 180 10.30 9.68 -7.93
N CYS A 181 10.71 8.60 -8.61
CA CYS A 181 12.10 8.33 -9.01
C CYS A 181 13.07 8.32 -7.80
N LEU A 182 12.64 7.76 -6.67
CA LEU A 182 13.45 7.67 -5.45
C LEU A 182 13.94 6.24 -5.25
N ALA A 183 15.26 6.07 -5.14
CA ALA A 183 15.88 4.79 -4.79
C ALA A 183 15.95 4.54 -3.27
N LYS A 184 15.63 5.56 -2.45
CA LYS A 184 15.67 5.51 -0.98
C LYS A 184 14.52 6.35 -0.44
N PRO A 185 13.30 5.81 -0.40
CA PRO A 185 12.16 6.52 0.15
C PRO A 185 12.28 6.62 1.67
N GLU A 186 12.40 7.84 2.19
CA GLU A 186 12.66 8.10 3.61
C GLU A 186 11.36 8.25 4.42
N ARG A 187 10.32 8.83 3.81
CA ARG A 187 9.09 9.30 4.48
C ARG A 187 7.87 8.43 4.17
N HIS A 188 8.11 7.15 3.88
CA HIS A 188 7.11 6.17 3.49
C HIS A 188 6.72 5.31 4.69
N LEU A 189 5.42 5.23 4.96
CA LEU A 189 4.82 4.35 5.95
C LEU A 189 4.16 3.18 5.23
N LYS A 190 4.64 1.96 5.46
CA LYS A 190 4.15 0.72 4.86
C LYS A 190 2.88 0.23 5.56
N LEU A 191 1.84 -0.08 4.78
CA LEU A 191 0.61 -0.73 5.25
C LEU A 191 0.58 -2.20 4.89
N ALA A 192 0.78 -2.51 3.61
CA ALA A 192 0.67 -3.86 3.10
C ALA A 192 1.61 -4.13 1.93
N VAL A 193 1.96 -5.39 1.76
CA VAL A 193 2.76 -5.91 0.65
C VAL A 193 2.00 -6.99 -0.11
N GLY A 194 2.33 -7.18 -1.40
CA GLY A 194 1.70 -8.20 -2.22
C GLY A 194 2.45 -8.44 -3.52
N LEU A 195 1.97 -9.37 -4.34
CA LEU A 195 2.53 -9.61 -5.66
C LEU A 195 2.21 -8.46 -6.64
N ASP A 196 1.07 -7.81 -6.45
CA ASP A 196 0.62 -6.69 -7.27
C ASP A 196 -0.32 -5.78 -6.45
N TYR A 197 -0.90 -4.78 -7.15
CA TYR A 197 -1.88 -3.87 -6.55
C TYR A 197 -3.06 -4.60 -5.89
N LEU A 198 -3.61 -5.68 -6.49
CA LEU A 198 -4.80 -6.35 -5.98
C LEU A 198 -4.54 -7.07 -4.65
N ASP A 199 -3.31 -7.55 -4.44
CA ASP A 199 -2.91 -8.20 -3.20
C ASP A 199 -2.62 -7.19 -2.07
N ALA A 200 -2.06 -6.03 -2.42
CA ALA A 200 -1.61 -5.03 -1.45
C ALA A 200 -2.58 -3.85 -1.26
N CYS A 201 -3.65 -3.71 -2.06
CA CYS A 201 -4.52 -2.54 -1.95
C CYS A 201 -5.16 -2.44 -0.55
N PRO A 202 -5.22 -1.22 0.04
CA PRO A 202 -5.73 -1.01 1.39
C PRO A 202 -7.18 -1.44 1.58
N VAL A 203 -8.03 -1.21 0.57
CA VAL A 203 -9.44 -1.59 0.58
C VAL A 203 -9.77 -2.30 -0.73
N ARG A 204 -10.29 -3.53 -0.63
CA ARG A 204 -10.78 -4.30 -1.77
C ARG A 204 -12.12 -4.92 -1.42
N GLY A 205 -13.17 -4.53 -2.16
CA GLY A 205 -14.53 -4.93 -1.88
C GLY A 205 -15.19 -5.73 -2.99
N MET A 206 -16.20 -6.50 -2.59
CA MET A 206 -17.21 -7.09 -3.46
C MET A 206 -18.57 -6.78 -2.88
N ARG A 207 -19.55 -6.46 -3.73
CA ARG A 207 -20.92 -6.18 -3.30
C ARG A 207 -21.96 -6.77 -4.24
N ARG A 208 -23.16 -6.94 -3.74
CA ARG A 208 -24.33 -7.36 -4.51
C ARG A 208 -25.42 -6.30 -4.42
N GLY A 209 -25.76 -5.68 -5.53
CA GLY A 209 -26.69 -4.54 -5.62
C GLY A 209 -25.96 -3.20 -5.44
N GLY A 210 -26.72 -2.14 -5.17
CA GLY A 210 -26.21 -0.80 -4.84
C GLY A 210 -26.12 0.18 -6.01
N GLY A 211 -26.40 -0.22 -7.25
CA GLY A 211 -26.33 0.70 -8.39
C GLY A 211 -24.94 1.30 -8.59
N ILE A 212 -24.87 2.60 -8.86
CA ILE A 212 -23.62 3.35 -9.00
C ILE A 212 -23.00 3.57 -7.62
N GLU A 213 -21.67 3.41 -7.53
CA GLU A 213 -20.88 3.66 -6.33
C GLU A 213 -20.16 5.02 -6.47
N GLN A 214 -20.25 5.82 -5.43
CA GLN A 214 -19.44 7.01 -5.24
C GLN A 214 -18.52 6.79 -4.05
N MET A 215 -17.22 6.97 -4.27
CA MET A 215 -16.21 6.87 -3.22
C MET A 215 -15.61 8.24 -2.95
N HIS A 216 -15.56 8.61 -1.67
CA HIS A 216 -14.83 9.78 -1.20
C HIS A 216 -13.76 9.30 -0.21
N ALA A 217 -12.50 9.65 -0.47
CA ALA A 217 -11.40 9.37 0.42
C ALA A 217 -10.69 10.67 0.83
N GLN A 218 -10.42 10.80 2.11
CA GLN A 218 -9.62 11.89 2.66
C GLN A 218 -8.47 11.27 3.46
N VAL A 219 -7.25 11.63 3.10
CA VAL A 219 -6.04 11.15 3.77
C VAL A 219 -5.20 12.34 4.19
N GLU A 220 -4.82 12.35 5.45
CA GLU A 220 -3.93 13.35 6.02
C GLU A 220 -2.77 12.66 6.73
N VAL A 221 -1.55 13.09 6.43
CA VAL A 221 -0.32 12.62 7.08
C VAL A 221 0.47 13.85 7.52
N VAL A 222 0.64 14.00 8.83
CA VAL A 222 1.31 15.15 9.42
C VAL A 222 2.46 14.74 10.34
N PRO A 223 3.58 15.48 10.33
CA PRO A 223 4.68 15.21 11.24
C PRO A 223 4.32 15.69 12.66
N LEU A 224 4.62 14.87 13.65
CA LEU A 224 4.52 15.26 15.05
C LEU A 224 5.84 15.89 15.50
N VAL A 225 5.84 17.22 15.66
CA VAL A 225 7.00 17.95 16.19
C VAL A 225 7.19 17.58 17.66
N ARG A 226 8.37 17.10 18.05
CA ARG A 226 8.72 16.99 19.48
C ARG A 226 8.78 18.41 20.07
N VAL A 227 7.79 18.77 20.87
CA VAL A 227 7.93 19.91 21.77
C VAL A 227 8.98 19.54 22.81
N GLN A 228 10.20 20.05 22.67
CA GLN A 228 11.20 19.96 23.74
C GLN A 228 10.65 20.82 24.89
N GLN A 229 10.19 20.15 25.93
CA GLN A 229 9.98 20.84 27.22
C GLN A 229 11.37 21.23 27.74
N GLN A 230 11.60 22.53 27.78
CA GLN A 230 12.75 23.12 28.48
C GLN A 230 12.56 23.02 29.99
#